data_315dc9c1dadb7fa85c0782dcb52d66ef
#
_entry.id   315dc9c1dadb7fa85c0782dcb52d66ef
#
_cell.length_a   1.000
_cell.length_b   1.000
_cell.length_c   1.000
_cell.angle_alpha   90.00
_cell.angle_beta   90.00
_cell.angle_gamma   90.00
#
_symmetry.space_group_name_H-M   'P 1'
#
loop_
_entity.id
_entity.type
_entity.pdbx_description
1 polymer ?
#
loop_
_entity_poly.entity_id
_entity_poly.type
_entity_poly.pdbx_seq_one_letter_code
_entity_poly.pdbx_strand_id
1 'polypeptide(L)'
;IFDHTTIDDKFVILQFSFKVGKRAVPLWFKLFKYKQDGNKDFIHVKEGLKFLHKILTPYEFDVTILADRGFKSIDLFKFIDETLKWKYCIRCTKDMGISIIGKSKIKKLDDIIPTKWSTKYFYNIKLTAQEYICNMAVCKAQDAEDVWFIANNLSEPYAIREYKKRFDIEEMFRDFKSNGFSLESTWSTDIHYAKM
;
A
#
# COMPACT_ATOMS: atom_id res chain seq x y z
N ILE A 1 2.93 6.78 -2.83
CA ILE A 1 3.26 5.35 -2.78
C ILE A 1 4.06 5.11 -1.53
N PHE A 2 3.80 4.04 -0.80
CA PHE A 2 4.76 3.56 0.19
C PHE A 2 4.89 2.04 0.14
N ASP A 3 6.07 1.57 0.50
CA ASP A 3 6.40 0.16 0.59
C ASP A 3 7.63 -0.02 1.48
N HIS A 4 7.98 -1.26 1.79
CA HIS A 4 9.20 -1.56 2.53
C HIS A 4 10.08 -2.54 1.74
N THR A 5 11.40 -2.45 1.98
CA THR A 5 12.38 -3.41 1.46
C THR A 5 13.38 -3.75 2.54
N THR A 6 14.00 -4.93 2.45
CA THR A 6 15.07 -5.35 3.36
C THR A 6 16.43 -5.13 2.74
N ILE A 7 17.41 -4.86 3.59
CA ILE A 7 18.85 -4.86 3.24
C ILE A 7 19.51 -5.98 4.05
N ASP A 8 20.07 -7.00 3.37
CA ASP A 8 20.78 -8.15 3.93
C ASP A 8 20.08 -8.83 5.11
N ASP A 9 18.75 -8.84 5.12
CA ASP A 9 17.93 -9.32 6.25
C ASP A 9 18.30 -8.70 7.62
N LYS A 10 19.04 -7.60 7.63
CA LYS A 10 19.43 -6.88 8.84
C LYS A 10 18.55 -5.67 9.11
N PHE A 11 18.21 -4.95 8.06
CA PHE A 11 17.46 -3.70 8.15
C PHE A 11 16.23 -3.72 7.25
N VAL A 12 15.22 -2.96 7.66
CA VAL A 12 14.05 -2.63 6.83
C VAL A 12 14.07 -1.15 6.53
N ILE A 13 13.89 -0.79 5.27
CA ILE A 13 13.61 0.57 4.84
C ILE A 13 12.13 0.66 4.54
N LEU A 14 11.38 1.42 5.33
CA LEU A 14 10.04 1.88 4.98
C LEU A 14 10.18 3.19 4.23
N GLN A 15 9.75 3.21 2.97
CA GLN A 15 9.92 4.33 2.07
C GLN A 15 8.57 4.89 1.64
N PHE A 16 8.41 6.21 1.72
CA PHE A 16 7.33 6.96 1.07
C PHE A 16 7.88 7.72 -0.11
N SER A 17 7.20 7.60 -1.25
CA SER A 17 7.62 8.20 -2.51
C SER A 17 6.42 8.73 -3.28
N PHE A 18 6.64 9.68 -4.16
CA PHE A 18 5.64 10.11 -5.13
C PHE A 18 6.10 9.80 -6.56
N LYS A 19 5.13 9.62 -7.44
CA LYS A 19 5.39 9.34 -8.85
C LYS A 19 5.68 10.61 -9.63
N VAL A 20 6.82 10.64 -10.32
CA VAL A 20 7.17 11.68 -11.29
C VAL A 20 7.48 11.02 -12.63
N GLY A 21 6.62 11.21 -13.61
CA GLY A 21 6.74 10.52 -14.90
C GLY A 21 6.69 9.00 -14.73
N LYS A 22 7.81 8.31 -15.00
CA LYS A 22 7.97 6.86 -14.87
C LYS A 22 8.87 6.46 -13.68
N ARG A 23 9.10 7.34 -12.72
CA ARG A 23 9.97 7.12 -11.58
C ARG A 23 9.27 7.41 -10.27
N ALA A 24 9.64 6.69 -9.22
CA ALA A 24 9.32 7.04 -7.84
C ALA A 24 10.43 7.94 -7.28
N VAL A 25 10.03 9.03 -6.64
CA VAL A 25 10.95 9.98 -5.98
C VAL A 25 10.72 9.91 -4.49
N PRO A 26 11.75 9.63 -3.68
CA PRO A 26 11.64 9.56 -2.23
C PRO A 26 11.16 10.88 -1.62
N LEU A 27 10.23 10.78 -0.64
CA LEU A 27 9.77 11.91 0.18
C LEU A 27 10.18 11.77 1.64
N TRP A 28 10.12 10.56 2.14
CA TRP A 28 10.43 10.23 3.52
C TRP A 28 10.77 8.76 3.64
N PHE A 29 11.69 8.44 4.52
CA PHE A 29 12.01 7.04 4.83
C PHE A 29 12.27 6.84 6.31
N LYS A 30 12.13 5.61 6.75
CA LYS A 30 12.55 5.16 8.06
C LYS A 30 13.31 3.85 7.96
N LEU A 31 14.49 3.83 8.55
CA LEU A 31 15.33 2.65 8.67
C LEU A 31 15.20 2.08 10.08
N PHE A 32 14.92 0.77 10.19
CA PHE A 32 14.86 0.05 11.45
C PHE A 32 15.36 -1.37 11.30
N LYS A 33 15.67 -2.03 12.42
CA LYS A 33 16.22 -3.39 12.39
C LYS A 33 15.15 -4.41 12.06
N TYR A 34 15.48 -5.35 11.16
CA TYR A 34 14.62 -6.45 10.78
C TYR A 34 14.34 -7.36 12.01
N LYS A 35 13.10 -7.78 12.18
CA LYS A 35 12.60 -8.67 13.26
C LYS A 35 12.76 -8.21 14.72
N GLN A 36 13.38 -7.07 15.01
CA GLN A 36 13.51 -6.60 16.40
C GLN A 36 12.31 -5.79 16.90
N ASP A 37 11.58 -5.15 16.00
CA ASP A 37 10.52 -4.22 16.34
C ASP A 37 9.10 -4.81 16.34
N GLY A 38 8.95 -6.12 16.07
CA GLY A 38 7.64 -6.80 16.06
C GLY A 38 6.63 -6.10 15.13
N ASN A 39 5.37 -6.02 15.51
CA ASN A 39 4.30 -5.37 14.75
C ASN A 39 4.35 -3.82 14.74
N LYS A 40 5.52 -3.19 14.84
CA LYS A 40 5.67 -1.73 14.84
C LYS A 40 5.58 -1.10 13.46
N ASP A 41 5.55 -1.87 12.38
CA ASP A 41 5.42 -1.36 11.01
C ASP A 41 4.27 -0.37 10.87
N PHE A 42 3.14 -0.66 11.51
CA PHE A 42 1.98 0.22 11.50
C PHE A 42 2.23 1.57 12.19
N ILE A 43 3.01 1.59 13.27
CA ILE A 43 3.41 2.81 13.98
C ILE A 43 4.28 3.67 13.07
N HIS A 44 5.25 3.06 12.40
CA HIS A 44 6.16 3.75 11.47
C HIS A 44 5.43 4.26 10.22
N VAL A 45 4.47 3.49 9.70
CA VAL A 45 3.60 3.93 8.60
C VAL A 45 2.80 5.17 9.01
N LYS A 46 2.16 5.15 10.18
CA LYS A 46 1.42 6.33 10.68
C LYS A 46 2.32 7.54 10.90
N GLU A 47 3.55 7.34 11.39
CA GLU A 47 4.53 8.41 11.56
C GLU A 47 4.86 9.10 10.23
N GLY A 48 5.19 8.30 9.19
CA GLY A 48 5.47 8.82 7.87
C GLY A 48 4.26 9.52 7.24
N LEU A 49 3.06 8.94 7.36
CA LEU A 49 1.83 9.56 6.86
C LEU A 49 1.52 10.89 7.56
N LYS A 50 1.70 10.99 8.89
CA LYS A 50 1.53 12.25 9.62
C LYS A 50 2.54 13.32 9.19
N PHE A 51 3.81 12.91 9.00
CA PHE A 51 4.83 13.82 8.50
C PHE A 51 4.46 14.35 7.11
N LEU A 52 4.09 13.47 6.17
CA LEU A 52 3.67 13.87 4.84
C LEU A 52 2.41 14.74 4.87
N HIS A 53 1.44 14.42 5.72
CA HIS A 53 0.25 15.23 5.87
C HIS A 53 0.61 16.66 6.29
N LYS A 54 1.49 16.83 7.28
CA LYS A 54 1.96 18.14 7.74
C LYS A 54 2.59 18.97 6.61
N ILE A 55 3.42 18.35 5.75
CA ILE A 55 4.12 19.09 4.70
C ILE A 55 3.29 19.31 3.44
N LEU A 56 2.29 18.44 3.14
CA LEU A 56 1.49 18.52 1.92
C LEU A 56 0.21 19.33 2.09
N THR A 57 -0.36 19.42 3.30
CA THR A 57 -1.61 20.14 3.58
C THR A 57 -1.60 21.60 3.10
N PRO A 58 -0.51 22.39 3.26
CA PRO A 58 -0.51 23.78 2.81
C PRO A 58 -0.67 23.97 1.29
N TYR A 59 -0.48 22.89 0.53
CA TYR A 59 -0.53 22.94 -0.95
C TYR A 59 -1.84 22.39 -1.54
N GLU A 60 -2.78 21.94 -0.70
CA GLU A 60 -4.09 21.42 -1.09
C GLU A 60 -4.04 20.29 -2.15
N PHE A 61 -3.00 19.47 -2.14
CA PHE A 61 -2.86 18.36 -3.09
C PHE A 61 -3.95 17.30 -2.91
N ASP A 62 -4.49 16.80 -4.02
CA ASP A 62 -5.32 15.61 -4.05
C ASP A 62 -4.45 14.35 -3.92
N VAL A 63 -4.31 13.85 -2.69
CA VAL A 63 -3.38 12.77 -2.35
C VAL A 63 -4.10 11.42 -2.40
N THR A 64 -3.55 10.47 -3.16
CA THR A 64 -3.97 9.06 -3.15
C THR A 64 -2.83 8.19 -2.66
N ILE A 65 -3.05 7.47 -1.57
CA ILE A 65 -2.08 6.52 -0.99
C ILE A 65 -2.17 5.17 -1.70
N LEU A 66 -1.02 4.65 -2.13
CA LEU A 66 -0.90 3.33 -2.76
C LEU A 66 0.01 2.44 -1.93
N ALA A 67 -0.45 1.23 -1.58
CA ALA A 67 0.35 0.27 -0.83
C ALA A 67 -0.01 -1.19 -1.17
N ASP A 68 0.94 -2.09 -0.91
CA ASP A 68 0.74 -3.52 -1.15
C ASP A 68 -0.05 -4.21 -0.02
N ARG A 69 -0.38 -5.48 -0.26
CA ARG A 69 -1.17 -6.35 0.65
C ARG A 69 -0.56 -6.52 2.04
N GLY A 70 0.73 -6.30 2.20
CA GLY A 70 1.41 -6.28 3.50
C GLY A 70 0.86 -5.21 4.44
N PHE A 71 0.31 -4.14 3.89
CA PHE A 71 -0.24 -3.00 4.64
C PHE A 71 -1.78 -3.00 4.74
N LYS A 72 -2.43 -4.12 4.41
CA LYS A 72 -3.89 -4.25 4.55
C LYS A 72 -4.29 -4.19 6.03
N SER A 73 -4.80 -3.08 6.46
CA SER A 73 -5.31 -2.89 7.83
C SER A 73 -6.49 -1.92 7.78
N ILE A 74 -7.60 -2.32 8.38
CA ILE A 74 -8.78 -1.45 8.48
C ILE A 74 -8.46 -0.19 9.28
N ASP A 75 -7.62 -0.29 10.31
CA ASP A 75 -7.17 0.87 11.08
C ASP A 75 -6.34 1.84 10.24
N LEU A 76 -5.58 1.31 9.27
CA LEU A 76 -4.85 2.15 8.31
C LEU A 76 -5.82 2.82 7.32
N PHE A 77 -6.82 2.08 6.81
CA PHE A 77 -7.82 2.64 5.90
C PHE A 77 -8.59 3.78 6.59
N LYS A 78 -9.08 3.55 7.81
CA LYS A 78 -9.73 4.58 8.64
C LYS A 78 -8.82 5.77 8.88
N PHE A 79 -7.56 5.54 9.21
CA PHE A 79 -6.62 6.62 9.46
C PHE A 79 -6.40 7.50 8.22
N ILE A 80 -6.23 6.89 7.03
CA ILE A 80 -6.05 7.62 5.78
C ILE A 80 -7.33 8.39 5.40
N ASP A 81 -8.47 7.72 5.46
CA ASP A 81 -9.76 8.25 5.04
C ASP A 81 -10.34 9.27 6.04
N GLU A 82 -10.47 8.85 7.30
CA GLU A 82 -11.19 9.63 8.31
C GLU A 82 -10.32 10.71 8.98
N THR A 83 -9.02 10.43 9.19
CA THR A 83 -8.11 11.36 9.88
C THR A 83 -7.38 12.27 8.90
N LEU A 84 -6.78 11.72 7.84
CA LEU A 84 -6.00 12.51 6.89
C LEU A 84 -6.86 13.09 5.77
N LYS A 85 -8.09 12.57 5.56
CA LYS A 85 -8.98 12.95 4.45
C LYS A 85 -8.34 12.74 3.07
N TRP A 86 -7.51 11.72 2.95
CA TRP A 86 -6.83 11.33 1.74
C TRP A 86 -7.50 10.12 1.08
N LYS A 87 -7.27 9.95 -0.20
CA LYS A 87 -7.67 8.77 -0.97
C LYS A 87 -6.67 7.64 -0.76
N TYR A 88 -7.13 6.41 -0.99
CA TYR A 88 -6.24 5.24 -0.97
C TYR A 88 -6.64 4.18 -1.99
N CYS A 89 -5.65 3.40 -2.44
CA CYS A 89 -5.79 2.13 -3.15
C CYS A 89 -4.79 1.15 -2.54
N ILE A 90 -5.27 0.24 -1.70
CA ILE A 90 -4.43 -0.72 -0.96
C ILE A 90 -4.86 -2.13 -1.33
N ARG A 91 -3.88 -2.98 -1.66
CA ARG A 91 -4.15 -4.37 -2.01
C ARG A 91 -4.55 -5.17 -0.78
N CYS A 92 -5.53 -6.06 -0.96
CA CYS A 92 -6.03 -6.98 0.05
C CYS A 92 -5.73 -8.43 -0.31
N THR A 93 -5.87 -9.33 0.65
CA THR A 93 -5.75 -10.78 0.43
C THR A 93 -7.12 -11.40 0.21
N LYS A 94 -7.18 -12.50 -0.53
CA LYS A 94 -8.40 -13.19 -0.95
C LYS A 94 -9.28 -13.70 0.20
N ASP A 95 -8.68 -13.94 1.36
CA ASP A 95 -9.31 -14.47 2.57
C ASP A 95 -10.10 -13.43 3.37
N MET A 96 -9.97 -12.13 3.02
CA MET A 96 -10.66 -11.06 3.74
C MET A 96 -12.19 -11.20 3.60
N GLY A 97 -12.88 -11.20 4.74
CA GLY A 97 -14.35 -11.27 4.80
C GLY A 97 -15.00 -9.97 4.36
N ILE A 98 -16.03 -10.07 3.52
CA ILE A 98 -16.80 -8.93 3.03
C ILE A 98 -18.31 -9.19 3.15
N SER A 99 -19.07 -8.10 3.27
CA SER A 99 -20.51 -8.10 3.11
C SER A 99 -20.91 -7.00 2.13
N ILE A 100 -21.78 -7.35 1.20
CA ILE A 100 -22.35 -6.36 0.27
C ILE A 100 -23.60 -5.79 0.95
N ILE A 101 -23.69 -4.47 1.05
CA ILE A 101 -24.82 -3.80 1.69
C ILE A 101 -26.14 -4.25 1.01
N GLY A 102 -27.12 -4.63 1.81
CA GLY A 102 -28.38 -5.18 1.34
C GLY A 102 -28.39 -6.70 1.08
N LYS A 103 -27.26 -7.40 1.31
CA LYS A 103 -27.17 -8.86 1.25
C LYS A 103 -26.73 -9.41 2.59
N SER A 104 -27.51 -10.34 3.15
CA SER A 104 -27.26 -10.91 4.49
C SER A 104 -26.08 -11.88 4.57
N LYS A 105 -25.56 -12.37 3.42
CA LYS A 105 -24.53 -13.40 3.40
C LYS A 105 -23.14 -12.77 3.40
N ILE A 106 -22.33 -13.10 4.41
CA ILE A 106 -20.89 -12.81 4.45
C ILE A 106 -20.19 -13.67 3.40
N LYS A 107 -19.30 -13.05 2.64
CA LYS A 107 -18.46 -13.67 1.61
C LYS A 107 -17.01 -13.36 1.88
N LYS A 108 -16.11 -14.12 1.26
CA LYS A 108 -14.71 -13.75 1.12
C LYS A 108 -14.48 -13.02 -0.21
N LEU A 109 -13.38 -12.28 -0.32
CA LEU A 109 -12.98 -11.68 -1.59
C LEU A 109 -12.80 -12.72 -2.69
N ASP A 110 -12.36 -13.93 -2.34
CA ASP A 110 -12.23 -15.06 -3.27
C ASP A 110 -13.57 -15.42 -3.97
N ASP A 111 -14.70 -15.25 -3.30
CA ASP A 111 -16.04 -15.56 -3.81
C ASP A 111 -16.55 -14.58 -4.89
N ILE A 112 -15.88 -13.44 -5.06
CA ILE A 112 -16.28 -12.39 -6.01
C ILE A 112 -15.34 -12.24 -7.21
N ILE A 113 -14.42 -13.19 -7.38
CA ILE A 113 -13.49 -13.21 -8.52
C ILE A 113 -14.29 -13.27 -9.84
N PRO A 114 -13.93 -12.46 -10.83
CA PRO A 114 -14.52 -12.56 -12.15
C PRO A 114 -14.24 -13.91 -12.81
N THR A 115 -15.24 -14.52 -13.45
CA THR A 115 -15.09 -15.79 -14.19
C THR A 115 -14.28 -15.64 -15.48
N LYS A 116 -14.27 -14.44 -16.07
CA LYS A 116 -13.46 -14.07 -17.25
C LYS A 116 -12.43 -13.02 -16.85
N TRP A 117 -11.38 -12.90 -17.65
CA TRP A 117 -10.38 -11.84 -17.50
C TRP A 117 -11.03 -10.47 -17.61
N SER A 118 -11.24 -9.84 -16.49
CA SER A 118 -11.95 -8.56 -16.40
C SER A 118 -11.71 -7.87 -15.08
N THR A 119 -12.13 -6.61 -15.00
CA THR A 119 -12.17 -5.85 -13.77
C THR A 119 -13.62 -5.64 -13.35
N LYS A 120 -13.92 -5.90 -12.09
CA LYS A 120 -15.20 -5.57 -11.46
C LYS A 120 -15.00 -4.56 -10.36
N TYR A 121 -15.92 -3.62 -10.24
CA TYR A 121 -15.97 -2.61 -9.18
C TYR A 121 -17.18 -2.85 -8.30
N PHE A 122 -16.96 -2.85 -7.00
CA PHE A 122 -18.00 -2.99 -5.97
C PHE A 122 -17.93 -1.75 -5.10
N TYR A 123 -19.05 -1.08 -4.94
CA TYR A 123 -19.16 0.12 -4.14
C TYR A 123 -19.85 -0.18 -2.82
N ASN A 124 -19.44 0.54 -1.77
CA ASN A 124 -20.02 0.43 -0.44
C ASN A 124 -20.06 -1.01 0.08
N ILE A 125 -18.96 -1.74 -0.06
CA ILE A 125 -18.82 -3.04 0.61
C ILE A 125 -18.41 -2.84 2.06
N LYS A 126 -18.85 -3.74 2.92
CA LYS A 126 -18.49 -3.76 4.33
C LYS A 126 -17.38 -4.80 4.56
N LEU A 127 -16.26 -4.37 5.08
CA LEU A 127 -15.20 -5.26 5.55
C LEU A 127 -15.63 -5.79 6.92
N THR A 128 -15.85 -7.11 7.02
CA THR A 128 -16.61 -7.71 8.13
C THR A 128 -15.90 -7.66 9.48
N ALA A 129 -14.58 -7.65 9.51
CA ALA A 129 -13.83 -7.67 10.78
C ALA A 129 -14.10 -6.45 11.67
N GLN A 130 -14.33 -5.27 11.09
CA GLN A 130 -14.56 -4.02 11.83
C GLN A 130 -15.69 -3.18 11.24
N GLU A 131 -16.54 -3.79 10.40
CA GLU A 131 -17.70 -3.11 9.78
C GLU A 131 -17.36 -1.86 8.96
N TYR A 132 -16.12 -1.72 8.50
CA TYR A 132 -15.67 -0.59 7.72
C TYR A 132 -16.20 -0.64 6.29
N ILE A 133 -16.75 0.47 5.81
CA ILE A 133 -17.33 0.58 4.46
C ILE A 133 -16.28 1.20 3.53
N CYS A 134 -16.00 0.53 2.42
CA CYS A 134 -15.13 1.03 1.37
C CYS A 134 -15.58 0.52 -0.02
N ASN A 135 -14.87 0.89 -1.07
CA ASN A 135 -15.03 0.34 -2.40
C ASN A 135 -13.97 -0.74 -2.64
N MET A 136 -14.28 -1.70 -3.53
CA MET A 136 -13.37 -2.78 -3.91
C MET A 136 -13.31 -2.91 -5.43
N ALA A 137 -12.10 -2.86 -5.97
CA ALA A 137 -11.86 -3.25 -7.36
C ALA A 137 -11.21 -4.64 -7.39
N VAL A 138 -11.78 -5.55 -8.19
CA VAL A 138 -11.27 -6.91 -8.38
C VAL A 138 -10.84 -7.07 -9.82
N CYS A 139 -9.56 -7.28 -10.05
CA CYS A 139 -8.99 -7.42 -11.39
C CYS A 139 -8.35 -8.80 -11.57
N LYS A 140 -8.81 -9.53 -12.57
CA LYS A 140 -8.20 -10.77 -13.04
C LYS A 140 -7.64 -10.52 -14.45
N ALA A 141 -6.33 -10.41 -14.56
CA ALA A 141 -5.66 -10.25 -15.84
C ALA A 141 -5.45 -11.62 -16.53
N GLN A 142 -5.30 -11.62 -17.88
CA GLN A 142 -5.25 -12.83 -18.68
C GLN A 142 -4.08 -13.74 -18.33
N ASP A 143 -2.92 -13.15 -18.15
CA ASP A 143 -1.65 -13.88 -17.97
C ASP A 143 -1.12 -13.73 -16.53
N ALA A 144 -1.94 -13.24 -15.58
CA ALA A 144 -1.53 -13.09 -14.22
C ALA A 144 -2.03 -14.25 -13.35
N GLU A 145 -1.11 -14.92 -12.67
CA GLU A 145 -1.44 -15.95 -11.68
C GLU A 145 -2.25 -15.38 -10.51
N ASP A 146 -2.15 -14.07 -10.28
CA ASP A 146 -2.62 -13.41 -9.07
C ASP A 146 -3.77 -12.44 -9.36
N VAL A 147 -4.87 -12.61 -8.64
CA VAL A 147 -6.01 -11.69 -8.68
C VAL A 147 -5.76 -10.51 -7.75
N TRP A 148 -6.03 -9.30 -8.24
CA TRP A 148 -5.90 -8.10 -7.43
C TRP A 148 -7.23 -7.72 -6.80
N PHE A 149 -7.19 -7.57 -5.49
CA PHE A 149 -8.27 -7.05 -4.67
C PHE A 149 -7.82 -5.71 -4.10
N ILE A 150 -8.34 -4.61 -4.63
CA ILE A 150 -7.91 -3.26 -4.26
C ILE A 150 -9.02 -2.57 -3.48
N ALA A 151 -8.83 -2.48 -2.15
CA ALA A 151 -9.67 -1.65 -1.30
C ALA A 151 -9.37 -0.18 -1.58
N ASN A 152 -10.40 0.64 -1.71
CA ASN A 152 -10.25 2.05 -2.05
C ASN A 152 -11.45 2.88 -1.58
N ASN A 153 -11.30 4.20 -1.52
CA ASN A 153 -12.37 5.17 -1.25
C ASN A 153 -12.59 6.13 -2.44
N LEU A 154 -12.23 5.70 -3.66
CA LEU A 154 -12.41 6.51 -4.87
C LEU A 154 -13.87 6.53 -5.30
N SER A 155 -14.35 7.66 -5.79
CA SER A 155 -15.69 7.80 -6.38
C SER A 155 -15.80 7.15 -7.76
N GLU A 156 -14.69 7.10 -8.51
CA GLU A 156 -14.63 6.69 -9.91
C GLU A 156 -13.98 5.32 -10.10
N PRO A 157 -14.31 4.55 -11.17
CA PRO A 157 -13.84 3.18 -11.38
C PRO A 157 -12.41 3.12 -11.96
N TYR A 158 -11.45 3.81 -11.37
CA TYR A 158 -10.06 3.81 -11.84
C TYR A 158 -9.04 3.30 -10.80
N ALA A 159 -9.51 2.67 -9.72
CA ALA A 159 -8.64 2.16 -8.65
C ALA A 159 -7.51 1.24 -9.15
N ILE A 160 -7.78 0.39 -10.16
CA ILE A 160 -6.75 -0.47 -10.77
C ILE A 160 -5.69 0.35 -11.50
N ARG A 161 -6.09 1.39 -12.21
CA ARG A 161 -5.16 2.30 -12.91
C ARG A 161 -4.27 3.05 -11.90
N GLU A 162 -4.87 3.54 -10.83
CA GLU A 162 -4.13 4.21 -9.76
C GLU A 162 -3.17 3.24 -9.08
N TYR A 163 -3.63 2.05 -8.71
CA TYR A 163 -2.80 1.05 -8.05
C TYR A 163 -1.58 0.63 -8.88
N LYS A 164 -1.70 0.56 -10.21
CA LYS A 164 -0.57 0.23 -11.10
C LYS A 164 0.61 1.18 -10.96
N LYS A 165 0.39 2.43 -10.56
CA LYS A 165 1.47 3.40 -10.30
C LYS A 165 2.38 2.97 -9.15
N ARG A 166 1.95 2.03 -8.30
CA ARG A 166 2.75 1.49 -7.19
C ARG A 166 4.03 0.80 -7.66
N PHE A 167 3.99 0.16 -8.83
CA PHE A 167 5.15 -0.60 -9.32
C PHE A 167 6.40 0.25 -9.56
N ASP A 168 6.26 1.56 -9.70
CA ASP A 168 7.41 2.46 -9.84
C ASP A 168 8.33 2.46 -8.59
N ILE A 169 7.79 2.12 -7.39
CA ILE A 169 8.61 2.01 -6.17
C ILE A 169 9.47 0.74 -6.17
N GLU A 170 9.01 -0.33 -6.79
CA GLU A 170 9.77 -1.58 -6.90
C GLU A 170 11.01 -1.39 -7.79
N GLU A 171 10.88 -0.62 -8.88
CA GLU A 171 12.02 -0.23 -9.72
C GLU A 171 13.02 0.64 -8.94
N MET A 172 12.51 1.60 -8.14
CA MET A 172 13.38 2.41 -7.27
C MET A 172 14.13 1.55 -6.26
N PHE A 173 13.49 0.57 -5.63
CA PHE A 173 14.18 -0.35 -4.72
C PHE A 173 15.23 -1.21 -5.43
N ARG A 174 14.98 -1.62 -6.66
CA ARG A 174 15.96 -2.34 -7.49
C ARG A 174 17.18 -1.47 -7.76
N ASP A 175 16.97 -0.18 -8.08
CA ASP A 175 18.06 0.77 -8.28
C ASP A 175 18.87 0.98 -6.98
N PHE A 176 18.20 1.02 -5.82
CA PHE A 176 18.89 1.11 -4.53
C PHE A 176 19.75 -0.14 -4.24
N LYS A 177 19.26 -1.32 -4.55
CA LYS A 177 19.93 -2.59 -4.22
C LYS A 177 21.09 -2.90 -5.16
N SER A 178 20.87 -2.86 -6.47
CA SER A 178 21.81 -3.42 -7.45
C SER A 178 22.29 -2.46 -8.54
N ASN A 179 21.47 -1.50 -8.99
CA ASN A 179 21.74 -0.77 -10.22
C ASN A 179 22.33 0.63 -10.03
N GLY A 180 22.70 1.04 -8.82
CA GLY A 180 23.24 2.38 -8.61
C GLY A 180 23.90 2.55 -7.26
N PHE A 181 23.14 2.31 -6.19
CA PHE A 181 23.63 2.57 -4.83
C PHE A 181 24.24 1.34 -4.15
N SER A 182 24.00 0.13 -4.69
CA SER A 182 24.56 -1.16 -4.20
C SER A 182 24.41 -1.34 -2.67
N LEU A 183 23.24 -1.00 -2.12
CA LEU A 183 23.02 -1.04 -0.67
C LEU A 183 23.14 -2.45 -0.07
N GLU A 184 22.95 -3.50 -0.89
CA GLU A 184 23.16 -4.89 -0.46
C GLU A 184 24.64 -5.26 -0.28
N SER A 185 25.57 -4.46 -0.77
CA SER A 185 27.01 -4.65 -0.55
C SER A 185 27.54 -3.95 0.71
N THR A 186 26.67 -3.34 1.51
CA THR A 186 27.09 -2.68 2.75
C THR A 186 27.43 -3.71 3.83
N TRP A 187 28.62 -3.59 4.42
CA TRP A 187 29.09 -4.45 5.50
C TRP A 187 28.66 -3.96 6.90
N SER A 188 27.99 -2.81 6.97
CA SER A 188 27.61 -2.21 8.24
C SER A 188 26.50 -3.01 8.93
N THR A 189 26.71 -3.30 10.20
CA THR A 189 25.70 -3.85 11.12
C THR A 189 25.11 -2.76 12.03
N ASP A 190 25.63 -1.54 11.96
CA ASP A 190 25.19 -0.40 12.75
C ASP A 190 24.20 0.45 11.96
N ILE A 191 23.02 0.67 12.55
CA ILE A 191 21.96 1.46 11.97
C ILE A 191 22.35 2.94 11.76
N HIS A 192 23.28 3.46 12.54
CA HIS A 192 23.74 4.85 12.38
C HIS A 192 24.54 5.04 11.10
N TYR A 193 25.40 4.09 10.76
CA TYR A 193 26.15 4.11 9.51
C TYR A 193 25.27 3.84 8.28
N ALA A 194 24.23 3.01 8.42
CA ALA A 194 23.31 2.74 7.32
C ALA A 194 22.37 3.92 6.98
N LYS A 195 22.34 4.97 7.82
CA LYS A 195 21.56 6.20 7.60
C LYS A 195 22.35 7.32 6.90
N MET A 196 23.66 7.20 6.80
CA MET A 196 24.52 8.16 6.08
C MET A 196 24.51 7.90 4.59
#